data_66c10704e0eb362c96ce9e00bcd19b20
#
_entry.id   66c10704e0eb362c96ce9e00bcd19b20
#
_cell.length_a   1.000
_cell.length_b   1.000
_cell.length_c   1.000
_cell.angle_alpha   90.00
_cell.angle_beta   90.00
_cell.angle_gamma   90.00
#
_symmetry.space_group_name_H-M   'P 1'
#
loop_
_entity.id
_entity.type
_entity.pdbx_description
1 polymer ?
#
loop_
_entity_poly.entity_id
_entity_poly.type
_entity_poly.pdbx_seq_one_letter_code
_entity_poly.pdbx_strand_id
1 'polypeptide(L)'
;MERQKILILTADAGFGHRSTANALCRAFELRYGDEAQVIIVNPLDEPDALPIMRSAESDYDKLAREWPQFYKLGYKMSDLRLSTSVTEMAYVMMMYEVIAKLFHQHGPDVVVITFPTYQYPVAAYRRLSGRAVPIVTVVTDLVSLQKMWFSQSVDLCLVPTETAARLARDRDVDPSAIHVTGLPVNPALAQAPASKAEARRALGWPEDKFTVLAVGSKRVERLDAFTHVLNHAGFDLHLAAVAGGNAELYAALTHTEWHVPATIYDFVGNMPDLMHAADCIVSKAGGLIVTESLACGLPLLITQVIPGQETGNAQFVVGEGAGDMTPEPAALLETMAHWLANDRRLFLERAANARRLGRPEAAFVAADLIWQIALTGAPRRPSRFPISPAKMKALLRQFGNALPGGETATT
;
A
#
# COMPACT_ATOMS: atom_id res chain seq x y z
N MET A 1 -31.93 -4.01 9.12
CA MET A 1 -30.76 -4.22 10.03
C MET A 1 -30.02 -2.91 10.11
N GLU A 2 -29.42 -2.58 11.25
CA GLU A 2 -28.57 -1.40 11.39
C GLU A 2 -27.32 -1.62 10.54
N ARG A 3 -26.87 -0.58 9.81
CA ARG A 3 -25.66 -0.66 8.95
C ARG A 3 -24.44 -0.86 9.83
N GLN A 4 -23.56 -1.80 9.46
CA GLN A 4 -22.27 -1.96 10.15
C GLN A 4 -21.33 -0.82 9.76
N LYS A 5 -20.78 -0.12 10.76
CA LYS A 5 -19.88 1.02 10.59
C LYS A 5 -18.43 0.58 10.64
N ILE A 6 -17.77 0.68 9.51
CA ILE A 6 -16.35 0.31 9.34
C ILE A 6 -15.52 1.59 9.27
N LEU A 7 -14.74 1.87 10.31
CA LEU A 7 -13.84 3.01 10.34
C LEU A 7 -12.45 2.60 9.87
N ILE A 8 -12.01 3.11 8.73
CA ILE A 8 -10.67 2.86 8.19
C ILE A 8 -9.76 4.06 8.50
N LEU A 9 -8.75 3.83 9.31
CA LEU A 9 -7.71 4.80 9.63
C LEU A 9 -6.53 4.62 8.70
N THR A 10 -6.24 5.64 7.89
CA THR A 10 -5.20 5.64 6.87
C THR A 10 -4.33 6.88 6.98
N ALA A 11 -3.24 6.94 6.21
CA ALA A 11 -2.37 8.11 6.08
C ALA A 11 -2.04 8.36 4.61
N ASP A 12 -1.69 9.61 4.29
CA ASP A 12 -1.28 10.03 2.95
C ASP A 12 0.25 9.98 2.74
N ALA A 13 0.96 9.24 3.62
CA ALA A 13 2.38 8.95 3.53
C ALA A 13 2.69 7.98 2.37
N GLY A 14 2.74 8.51 1.15
CA GLY A 14 2.80 7.75 -0.08
C GLY A 14 1.43 7.22 -0.52
N PHE A 15 1.39 6.60 -1.71
CA PHE A 15 0.12 6.17 -2.31
C PHE A 15 -0.44 4.85 -1.76
N GLY A 16 0.39 4.00 -1.11
CA GLY A 16 0.01 2.62 -0.76
C GLY A 16 -1.10 2.52 0.28
N HIS A 17 -1.00 3.29 1.37
CA HIS A 17 -1.94 3.21 2.50
C HIS A 17 -3.34 3.67 2.11
N ARG A 18 -3.45 4.84 1.47
CA ARG A 18 -4.71 5.41 0.98
C ARG A 18 -5.33 4.53 -0.11
N SER A 19 -4.53 4.02 -1.05
CA SER A 19 -5.01 3.13 -2.12
C SER A 19 -5.59 1.84 -1.55
N THR A 20 -4.96 1.25 -0.53
CA THR A 20 -5.49 0.08 0.18
C THR A 20 -6.82 0.40 0.88
N ALA A 21 -6.93 1.55 1.55
CA ALA A 21 -8.18 1.98 2.18
C ALA A 21 -9.30 2.15 1.15
N ASN A 22 -9.01 2.77 0.00
CA ASN A 22 -9.96 2.93 -1.10
C ASN A 22 -10.35 1.59 -1.73
N ALA A 23 -9.40 0.67 -1.89
CA ALA A 23 -9.67 -0.68 -2.41
C ALA A 23 -10.62 -1.47 -1.49
N LEU A 24 -10.41 -1.39 -0.18
CA LEU A 24 -11.31 -1.98 0.82
C LEU A 24 -12.71 -1.34 0.75
N CYS A 25 -12.79 -0.01 0.72
CA CYS A 25 -14.07 0.70 0.58
C CYS A 25 -14.83 0.21 -0.64
N ARG A 26 -14.16 0.14 -1.79
CA ARG A 26 -14.77 -0.34 -3.03
C ARG A 26 -15.18 -1.81 -2.95
N ALA A 27 -14.39 -2.67 -2.29
CA ALA A 27 -14.76 -4.07 -2.07
C ALA A 27 -16.01 -4.19 -1.19
N PHE A 28 -16.12 -3.38 -0.12
CA PHE A 28 -17.32 -3.33 0.71
C PHE A 28 -18.55 -2.86 -0.06
N GLU A 29 -18.43 -1.80 -0.87
CA GLU A 29 -19.52 -1.32 -1.72
C GLU A 29 -20.03 -2.41 -2.66
N LEU A 30 -19.13 -3.13 -3.31
CA LEU A 30 -19.46 -4.18 -4.27
C LEU A 30 -20.04 -5.44 -3.61
N ARG A 31 -19.62 -5.76 -2.38
CA ARG A 31 -19.96 -7.01 -1.71
C ARG A 31 -21.16 -6.87 -0.78
N TYR A 32 -21.25 -5.77 -0.05
CA TYR A 32 -22.21 -5.55 1.03
C TYR A 32 -23.18 -4.38 0.78
N GLY A 33 -22.86 -3.51 -0.20
CA GLY A 33 -23.75 -2.41 -0.58
C GLY A 33 -24.20 -1.57 0.61
N ASP A 34 -25.49 -1.44 0.77
CA ASP A 34 -26.12 -0.64 1.83
C ASP A 34 -26.00 -1.21 3.24
N GLU A 35 -25.56 -2.45 3.41
CA GLU A 35 -25.37 -3.07 4.72
C GLU A 35 -24.11 -2.55 5.43
N ALA A 36 -23.10 -2.09 4.65
CA ALA A 36 -21.85 -1.54 5.15
C ALA A 36 -21.81 -0.01 5.02
N GLN A 37 -21.40 0.67 6.09
CA GLN A 37 -21.04 2.09 6.06
C GLN A 37 -19.54 2.22 6.28
N VAL A 38 -18.78 2.43 5.21
CA VAL A 38 -17.32 2.61 5.29
C VAL A 38 -16.97 4.09 5.41
N ILE A 39 -16.14 4.41 6.41
CA ILE A 39 -15.68 5.76 6.70
C ILE A 39 -14.16 5.74 6.69
N ILE A 40 -13.54 6.46 5.75
CA ILE A 40 -12.07 6.56 5.64
C ILE A 40 -11.63 7.90 6.21
N VAL A 41 -10.74 7.86 7.20
CA VAL A 41 -10.19 9.05 7.85
C VAL A 41 -8.67 8.98 7.87
N ASN A 42 -8.01 10.12 7.60
CA ASN A 42 -6.63 10.33 7.97
C ASN A 42 -6.58 11.09 9.31
N PRO A 43 -6.27 10.44 10.44
CA PRO A 43 -6.21 11.11 11.73
C PRO A 43 -5.22 12.27 11.82
N LEU A 44 -4.22 12.33 10.92
CA LEU A 44 -3.24 13.42 10.86
C LEU A 44 -3.83 14.72 10.27
N ASP A 45 -4.91 14.62 9.48
CA ASP A 45 -5.61 15.78 8.92
C ASP A 45 -6.62 16.40 9.88
N GLU A 46 -6.92 15.72 11.00
CA GLU A 46 -7.87 16.23 11.98
C GLU A 46 -7.37 17.53 12.62
N PRO A 47 -8.27 18.50 12.89
CA PRO A 47 -7.90 19.81 13.48
C PRO A 47 -7.14 19.70 14.80
N ASP A 48 -7.40 18.65 15.57
CA ASP A 48 -6.79 18.42 16.89
C ASP A 48 -5.46 17.65 16.79
N ALA A 49 -5.05 17.22 15.59
CA ALA A 49 -3.74 16.59 15.38
C ALA A 49 -2.62 17.63 15.53
N LEU A 50 -1.56 17.27 16.25
CA LEU A 50 -0.42 18.16 16.49
C LEU A 50 0.22 18.59 15.15
N PRO A 51 0.57 19.87 14.95
CA PRO A 51 1.15 20.38 13.71
C PRO A 51 2.40 19.60 13.27
N ILE A 52 3.24 19.17 14.22
CA ILE A 52 4.44 18.36 13.95
C ILE A 52 4.11 16.99 13.31
N MET A 53 2.93 16.45 13.59
CA MET A 53 2.50 15.17 13.00
C MET A 53 2.01 15.35 11.56
N ARG A 54 1.43 16.50 11.22
CA ARG A 54 0.97 16.83 9.86
C ARG A 54 2.15 17.03 8.90
N SER A 55 3.23 17.68 9.37
CA SER A 55 4.44 17.87 8.56
C SER A 55 5.23 16.58 8.34
N ALA A 56 5.10 15.60 9.23
CA ALA A 56 5.85 14.34 9.15
C ALA A 56 5.56 13.56 7.86
N GLU A 57 4.37 13.66 7.26
CA GLU A 57 4.04 13.02 5.97
C GLU A 57 4.81 13.66 4.81
N SER A 58 4.84 15.00 4.74
CA SER A 58 5.56 15.75 3.69
C SER A 58 7.09 15.66 3.86
N ASP A 59 7.56 15.65 5.10
CA ASP A 59 8.98 15.59 5.42
C ASP A 59 9.55 14.18 5.20
N TYR A 60 8.74 13.13 5.38
CA TYR A 60 9.10 11.75 5.08
C TYR A 60 9.44 11.56 3.59
N ASP A 61 8.61 12.07 2.71
CA ASP A 61 8.82 12.02 1.27
C ASP A 61 10.04 12.85 0.83
N LYS A 62 10.23 14.00 1.45
CA LYS A 62 11.34 14.90 1.21
C LYS A 62 12.66 14.28 1.67
N LEU A 63 12.69 13.69 2.87
CA LEU A 63 13.84 13.02 3.43
C LEU A 63 14.24 11.77 2.61
N ALA A 64 13.28 10.98 2.16
CA ALA A 64 13.52 9.82 1.34
C ALA A 64 14.14 10.17 -0.03
N ARG A 65 13.77 11.33 -0.59
CA ARG A 65 14.24 11.82 -1.89
C ARG A 65 15.57 12.57 -1.79
N GLU A 66 15.73 13.49 -0.84
CA GLU A 66 16.88 14.37 -0.74
C GLU A 66 18.04 13.77 0.05
N TRP A 67 17.74 12.86 1.01
CA TRP A 67 18.73 12.27 1.92
C TRP A 67 18.55 10.75 2.11
N PRO A 68 18.64 9.94 1.03
CA PRO A 68 18.31 8.50 1.07
C PRO A 68 19.16 7.69 2.06
N GLN A 69 20.41 8.12 2.35
CA GLN A 69 21.28 7.44 3.32
C GLN A 69 20.81 7.70 4.77
N PHE A 70 20.38 8.92 5.09
CA PHE A 70 19.82 9.27 6.39
C PHE A 70 18.46 8.63 6.59
N TYR A 71 17.64 8.56 5.54
CA TYR A 71 16.39 7.83 5.53
C TYR A 71 16.61 6.34 5.87
N LYS A 72 17.58 5.67 5.20
CA LYS A 72 17.94 4.27 5.47
C LYS A 72 18.44 4.05 6.91
N LEU A 73 19.18 5.01 7.46
CA LEU A 73 19.64 4.96 8.85
C LEU A 73 18.48 5.13 9.83
N GLY A 74 17.59 6.09 9.62
CA GLY A 74 16.38 6.32 10.41
C GLY A 74 15.44 5.11 10.37
N TYR A 75 15.24 4.51 9.19
CA TYR A 75 14.47 3.29 8.99
C TYR A 75 15.04 2.11 9.80
N LYS A 76 16.36 1.92 9.81
CA LYS A 76 17.04 0.90 10.63
C LYS A 76 16.96 1.20 12.13
N MET A 77 17.06 2.47 12.53
CA MET A 77 17.00 2.86 13.94
C MET A 77 15.58 2.72 14.53
N SER A 78 14.53 2.95 13.73
CA SER A 78 13.14 2.71 14.17
C SER A 78 12.85 1.24 14.50
N ASP A 79 13.74 0.34 14.08
CA ASP A 79 13.62 -1.11 14.26
C ASP A 79 14.35 -1.64 15.52
N LEU A 80 15.03 -0.78 16.31
CA LEU A 80 15.73 -1.18 17.55
C LEU A 80 14.73 -1.39 18.70
N ARG A 81 14.83 -2.54 19.43
CA ARG A 81 13.87 -2.96 20.46
C ARG A 81 13.68 -1.96 21.62
N LEU A 82 14.69 -1.18 21.99
CA LEU A 82 14.61 -0.21 23.10
C LEU A 82 13.89 1.09 22.71
N SER A 83 13.84 1.43 21.41
CA SER A 83 13.15 2.63 20.93
C SER A 83 11.65 2.38 20.72
N THR A 84 11.22 1.12 20.48
CA THR A 84 9.84 0.80 20.09
C THR A 84 8.84 1.19 21.19
N SER A 85 9.04 0.81 22.43
CA SER A 85 8.09 1.11 23.53
C SER A 85 7.97 2.62 23.82
N VAL A 86 9.06 3.38 23.70
CA VAL A 86 9.04 4.83 23.88
C VAL A 86 8.32 5.51 22.72
N THR A 87 8.59 5.07 21.50
CA THR A 87 7.94 5.57 20.27
C THR A 87 6.44 5.25 20.28
N GLU A 88 6.05 4.03 20.64
CA GLU A 88 4.66 3.60 20.79
C GLU A 88 3.91 4.49 21.78
N MET A 89 4.52 4.75 22.94
CA MET A 89 3.92 5.62 23.96
C MET A 89 3.82 7.07 23.47
N ALA A 90 4.81 7.58 22.74
CA ALA A 90 4.75 8.91 22.14
C ALA A 90 3.57 9.02 21.16
N TYR A 91 3.35 8.04 20.30
CA TYR A 91 2.17 8.01 19.42
C TYR A 91 0.85 7.97 20.20
N VAL A 92 0.79 7.17 21.28
CA VAL A 92 -0.39 7.15 22.17
C VAL A 92 -0.65 8.55 22.72
N MET A 93 0.38 9.22 23.27
CA MET A 93 0.23 10.54 23.86
C MET A 93 -0.22 11.60 22.86
N MET A 94 0.33 11.57 21.65
CA MET A 94 0.04 12.55 20.60
C MET A 94 -1.31 12.34 19.90
N MET A 95 -1.79 11.09 19.80
CA MET A 95 -2.94 10.75 18.96
C MET A 95 -4.17 10.28 19.74
N TYR A 96 -4.07 10.09 21.06
CA TYR A 96 -5.17 9.54 21.86
C TYR A 96 -6.47 10.37 21.76
N GLU A 97 -6.38 11.68 21.91
CA GLU A 97 -7.55 12.58 21.87
C GLU A 97 -8.19 12.59 20.48
N VAL A 98 -7.38 12.60 19.42
CA VAL A 98 -7.86 12.52 18.03
C VAL A 98 -8.62 11.21 17.83
N ILE A 99 -8.04 10.09 18.25
CA ILE A 99 -8.68 8.76 18.13
C ILE A 99 -9.97 8.71 18.98
N ALA A 100 -9.95 9.22 20.21
CA ALA A 100 -11.13 9.24 21.07
C ALA A 100 -12.29 10.04 20.42
N LYS A 101 -12.00 11.21 19.84
CA LYS A 101 -12.97 12.02 19.12
C LYS A 101 -13.55 11.27 17.90
N LEU A 102 -12.72 10.63 17.07
CA LEU A 102 -13.17 9.84 15.93
C LEU A 102 -14.10 8.69 16.34
N PHE A 103 -13.79 8.00 17.45
CA PHE A 103 -14.67 6.95 17.99
C PHE A 103 -15.99 7.49 18.51
N HIS A 104 -16.01 8.66 19.13
CA HIS A 104 -17.26 9.30 19.58
C HIS A 104 -18.10 9.79 18.39
N GLN A 105 -17.45 10.38 17.39
CA GLN A 105 -18.10 10.93 16.21
C GLN A 105 -18.75 9.84 15.34
N HIS A 106 -18.03 8.75 15.09
CA HIS A 106 -18.45 7.73 14.13
C HIS A 106 -19.10 6.52 14.76
N GLY A 107 -18.78 6.18 16.02
CA GLY A 107 -19.32 5.02 16.72
C GLY A 107 -19.09 3.71 15.96
N PRO A 108 -17.84 3.36 15.58
CA PRO A 108 -17.57 2.23 14.71
C PRO A 108 -17.85 0.89 15.36
N ASP A 109 -18.30 -0.09 14.56
CA ASP A 109 -18.43 -1.49 14.93
C ASP A 109 -17.11 -2.27 14.74
N VAL A 110 -16.25 -1.78 13.85
CA VAL A 110 -14.88 -2.27 13.64
C VAL A 110 -13.97 -1.14 13.21
N VAL A 111 -12.71 -1.16 13.66
CA VAL A 111 -11.66 -0.23 13.20
C VAL A 111 -10.62 -0.98 12.39
N VAL A 112 -10.36 -0.49 11.18
CA VAL A 112 -9.37 -1.01 10.24
C VAL A 112 -8.21 -0.04 10.14
N ILE A 113 -6.98 -0.52 10.28
CA ILE A 113 -5.77 0.30 10.30
C ILE A 113 -4.91 -0.09 9.10
N THR A 114 -4.70 0.87 8.19
CA THR A 114 -3.81 0.73 7.03
C THR A 114 -2.50 1.50 7.18
N PHE A 115 -2.27 2.13 8.35
CA PHE A 115 -1.02 2.83 8.67
C PHE A 115 -0.51 2.41 10.07
N PRO A 116 0.73 1.94 10.22
CA PRO A 116 1.17 1.18 11.41
C PRO A 116 1.13 1.96 12.72
N THR A 117 1.31 3.28 12.71
CA THR A 117 1.40 4.09 13.92
C THR A 117 0.10 4.21 14.71
N TYR A 118 -1.06 3.96 14.07
CA TYR A 118 -2.38 4.11 14.71
C TYR A 118 -2.79 2.94 15.59
N GLN A 119 -2.10 1.79 15.52
CA GLN A 119 -2.44 0.60 16.31
C GLN A 119 -2.41 0.87 17.82
N TYR A 120 -1.37 1.56 18.28
CA TYR A 120 -1.17 1.81 19.72
C TYR A 120 -2.18 2.81 20.30
N PRO A 121 -2.44 4.00 19.71
CA PRO A 121 -3.47 4.89 20.21
C PRO A 121 -4.88 4.30 20.15
N VAL A 122 -5.21 3.50 19.13
CA VAL A 122 -6.49 2.79 19.05
C VAL A 122 -6.62 1.73 20.14
N ALA A 123 -5.56 0.93 20.39
CA ALA A 123 -5.54 -0.05 21.47
C ALA A 123 -5.62 0.61 22.85
N ALA A 124 -4.97 1.76 23.04
CA ALA A 124 -5.06 2.55 24.26
C ALA A 124 -6.49 3.06 24.50
N TYR A 125 -7.13 3.61 23.46
CA TYR A 125 -8.53 4.05 23.55
C TYR A 125 -9.47 2.89 23.91
N ARG A 126 -9.40 1.76 23.22
CA ARG A 126 -10.21 0.55 23.53
C ARG A 126 -10.05 0.14 24.99
N ARG A 127 -8.82 0.13 25.49
CA ARG A 127 -8.54 -0.24 26.88
C ARG A 127 -9.09 0.74 27.91
N LEU A 128 -8.99 2.05 27.65
CA LEU A 128 -9.40 3.07 28.60
C LEU A 128 -10.91 3.37 28.59
N SER A 129 -11.56 3.23 27.42
CA SER A 129 -13.00 3.41 27.25
C SER A 129 -13.82 2.19 27.66
N GLY A 130 -13.21 0.99 27.70
CA GLY A 130 -13.90 -0.29 27.93
C GLY A 130 -14.75 -0.75 26.74
N ARG A 131 -14.72 -0.05 25.59
CA ARG A 131 -15.46 -0.47 24.38
C ARG A 131 -14.76 -1.65 23.73
N ALA A 132 -15.52 -2.72 23.43
CA ALA A 132 -15.00 -3.95 22.80
C ALA A 132 -15.03 -3.89 21.26
N VAL A 133 -14.60 -2.76 20.67
CA VAL A 133 -14.54 -2.62 19.20
C VAL A 133 -13.34 -3.42 18.64
N PRO A 134 -13.54 -4.31 17.65
CA PRO A 134 -12.46 -5.06 17.02
C PRO A 134 -11.45 -4.14 16.34
N ILE A 135 -10.16 -4.49 16.45
CA ILE A 135 -9.05 -3.80 15.81
C ILE A 135 -8.46 -4.72 14.74
N VAL A 136 -8.53 -4.27 13.49
CA VAL A 136 -7.99 -4.97 12.33
C VAL A 136 -6.80 -4.20 11.80
N THR A 137 -5.66 -4.86 11.60
CA THR A 137 -4.53 -4.30 10.86
C THR A 137 -4.47 -4.91 9.47
N VAL A 138 -4.37 -4.06 8.46
CA VAL A 138 -4.10 -4.43 7.07
C VAL A 138 -2.71 -3.93 6.72
N VAL A 139 -1.77 -4.85 6.60
CA VAL A 139 -0.36 -4.54 6.31
C VAL A 139 -0.23 -4.17 4.84
N THR A 140 0.24 -2.94 4.57
CA THR A 140 0.34 -2.38 3.21
C THR A 140 1.75 -2.41 2.63
N ASP A 141 2.74 -2.87 3.39
CA ASP A 141 4.09 -3.14 2.90
C ASP A 141 4.21 -4.59 2.45
N LEU A 142 4.69 -4.83 1.22
CA LEU A 142 4.68 -6.16 0.60
C LEU A 142 5.72 -7.11 1.22
N VAL A 143 6.97 -6.67 1.35
CA VAL A 143 8.09 -7.51 1.83
C VAL A 143 8.96 -6.80 2.88
N SER A 144 9.34 -5.54 2.65
CA SER A 144 10.15 -4.75 3.60
C SER A 144 9.27 -4.23 4.73
N LEU A 145 9.06 -5.06 5.75
CA LEU A 145 8.09 -4.81 6.80
C LEU A 145 8.75 -4.18 8.03
N GLN A 146 8.19 -3.06 8.48
CA GLN A 146 8.56 -2.46 9.76
C GLN A 146 7.92 -3.23 10.93
N LYS A 147 8.64 -3.30 12.07
CA LYS A 147 8.15 -3.97 13.27
C LYS A 147 6.86 -3.36 13.82
N MET A 148 6.66 -2.07 13.58
CA MET A 148 5.47 -1.33 14.00
C MET A 148 4.15 -1.88 13.42
N TRP A 149 4.20 -2.67 12.34
CA TRP A 149 3.02 -3.34 11.79
C TRP A 149 2.42 -4.41 12.70
N PHE A 150 3.19 -4.92 13.67
CA PHE A 150 2.81 -6.11 14.43
C PHE A 150 2.60 -5.78 15.91
N SER A 151 1.33 -5.56 16.28
CA SER A 151 0.90 -5.33 17.65
C SER A 151 0.11 -6.53 18.18
N GLN A 152 0.42 -6.95 19.40
CA GLN A 152 -0.35 -7.99 20.11
C GLN A 152 -1.77 -7.57 20.49
N SER A 153 -2.12 -6.30 20.29
CA SER A 153 -3.41 -5.73 20.64
C SER A 153 -4.44 -5.80 19.52
N VAL A 154 -4.07 -6.32 18.33
CA VAL A 154 -4.99 -6.45 17.20
C VAL A 154 -5.77 -7.76 17.29
N ASP A 155 -7.00 -7.74 16.81
CA ASP A 155 -7.88 -8.91 16.78
C ASP A 155 -7.79 -9.67 15.47
N LEU A 156 -7.41 -8.96 14.39
CA LEU A 156 -7.20 -9.51 13.06
C LEU A 156 -6.00 -8.79 12.41
N CYS A 157 -5.05 -9.57 11.88
CA CYS A 157 -3.86 -9.09 11.19
C CYS A 157 -3.82 -9.66 9.77
N LEU A 158 -4.19 -8.83 8.79
CA LEU A 158 -4.20 -9.20 7.38
C LEU A 158 -2.85 -8.84 6.76
N VAL A 159 -2.17 -9.84 6.24
CA VAL A 159 -0.79 -9.70 5.74
C VAL A 159 -0.68 -10.09 4.26
N PRO A 160 0.24 -9.45 3.52
CA PRO A 160 0.34 -9.67 2.08
C PRO A 160 0.99 -11.01 1.69
N THR A 161 1.88 -11.55 2.52
CA THR A 161 2.71 -12.71 2.18
C THR A 161 2.93 -13.63 3.36
N GLU A 162 3.34 -14.88 3.12
CA GLU A 162 3.76 -15.83 4.15
C GLU A 162 4.99 -15.32 4.94
N THR A 163 5.85 -14.55 4.29
CA THR A 163 6.98 -13.90 4.98
C THR A 163 6.48 -12.89 6.01
N ALA A 164 5.48 -12.08 5.66
CA ALA A 164 4.83 -11.16 6.59
C ALA A 164 4.13 -11.91 7.75
N ALA A 165 3.48 -13.04 7.46
CA ALA A 165 2.85 -13.87 8.48
C ALA A 165 3.87 -14.46 9.47
N ARG A 166 5.05 -14.89 9.00
CA ARG A 166 6.14 -15.33 9.87
C ARG A 166 6.63 -14.21 10.79
N LEU A 167 6.87 -13.02 10.22
CA LEU A 167 7.28 -11.86 11.01
C LEU A 167 6.23 -11.45 12.05
N ALA A 168 4.94 -11.56 11.74
CA ALA A 168 3.86 -11.32 12.69
C ALA A 168 3.91 -12.31 13.88
N ARG A 169 4.13 -13.60 13.61
CA ARG A 169 4.30 -14.64 14.65
C ARG A 169 5.54 -14.36 15.53
N ASP A 170 6.66 -13.98 14.93
CA ASP A 170 7.90 -13.62 15.62
C ASP A 170 7.75 -12.36 16.50
N ARG A 171 6.65 -11.64 16.35
CA ARG A 171 6.23 -10.48 17.14
C ARG A 171 5.10 -10.77 18.12
N ASP A 172 4.86 -12.03 18.38
CA ASP A 172 3.83 -12.51 19.30
C ASP A 172 2.40 -12.06 18.93
N VAL A 173 2.11 -11.76 17.67
CA VAL A 173 0.74 -11.66 17.18
C VAL A 173 0.12 -13.06 17.27
N ASP A 174 -1.08 -13.14 17.80
CA ASP A 174 -1.79 -14.41 17.93
C ASP A 174 -1.90 -15.12 16.57
N PRO A 175 -1.42 -16.35 16.41
CA PRO A 175 -1.48 -17.06 15.13
C PRO A 175 -2.89 -17.17 14.55
N SER A 176 -3.92 -17.25 15.40
CA SER A 176 -5.33 -17.30 14.96
C SER A 176 -5.86 -15.96 14.43
N ALA A 177 -5.13 -14.87 14.68
CA ALA A 177 -5.47 -13.54 14.14
C ALA A 177 -4.77 -13.26 12.79
N ILE A 178 -3.79 -14.06 12.39
CA ILE A 178 -2.97 -13.81 11.20
C ILE A 178 -3.58 -14.49 9.99
N HIS A 179 -3.91 -13.71 8.96
CA HIS A 179 -4.42 -14.21 7.70
C HIS A 179 -3.62 -13.66 6.52
N VAL A 180 -3.16 -14.54 5.64
CA VAL A 180 -2.46 -14.16 4.40
C VAL A 180 -3.50 -13.92 3.31
N THR A 181 -3.86 -12.66 3.11
CA THR A 181 -4.88 -12.25 2.14
C THR A 181 -4.31 -11.76 0.81
N GLY A 182 -3.04 -11.40 0.78
CA GLY A 182 -2.51 -10.48 -0.20
C GLY A 182 -2.69 -9.02 0.24
N LEU A 183 -2.05 -8.09 -0.44
CA LEU A 183 -2.25 -6.66 -0.25
C LEU A 183 -3.52 -6.25 -1.01
N PRO A 184 -4.54 -5.66 -0.34
CA PRO A 184 -5.74 -5.22 -1.03
C PRO A 184 -5.45 -4.18 -2.10
N VAL A 185 -5.80 -4.50 -3.33
CA VAL A 185 -5.68 -3.65 -4.52
C VAL A 185 -7.07 -3.38 -5.10
N ASN A 186 -7.14 -2.46 -6.07
CA ASN A 186 -8.42 -2.10 -6.69
C ASN A 186 -9.18 -3.35 -7.15
N PRO A 187 -10.43 -3.59 -6.68
CA PRO A 187 -11.26 -4.73 -7.06
C PRO A 187 -11.46 -4.93 -8.57
N ALA A 188 -11.33 -3.86 -9.37
CA ALA A 188 -11.39 -3.96 -10.83
C ALA A 188 -10.28 -4.84 -11.42
N LEU A 189 -9.14 -5.02 -10.71
CA LEU A 189 -8.08 -5.94 -11.13
C LEU A 189 -8.49 -7.41 -11.09
N ALA A 190 -9.52 -7.77 -10.32
CA ALA A 190 -10.10 -9.11 -10.31
C ALA A 190 -11.12 -9.34 -11.46
N GLN A 191 -11.53 -8.27 -12.15
CA GLN A 191 -12.54 -8.28 -13.20
C GLN A 191 -11.86 -8.21 -14.57
N ALA A 192 -11.05 -9.22 -14.89
CA ALA A 192 -10.35 -9.24 -16.17
C ALA A 192 -11.35 -9.32 -17.36
N PRO A 193 -11.10 -8.59 -18.45
CA PRO A 193 -11.85 -8.74 -19.69
C PRO A 193 -11.67 -10.14 -20.28
N ALA A 194 -12.54 -10.54 -21.23
CA ALA A 194 -12.49 -11.87 -21.82
C ALA A 194 -11.17 -12.16 -22.56
N SER A 195 -10.52 -11.11 -23.08
CA SER A 195 -9.19 -11.22 -23.70
C SER A 195 -8.43 -9.89 -23.66
N LYS A 196 -7.09 -9.97 -23.80
CA LYS A 196 -6.25 -8.77 -23.99
C LYS A 196 -6.62 -7.97 -25.26
N ALA A 197 -7.02 -8.64 -26.33
CA ALA A 197 -7.45 -7.98 -27.55
C ALA A 197 -8.71 -7.12 -27.32
N GLU A 198 -9.66 -7.62 -26.54
CA GLU A 198 -10.84 -6.83 -26.12
C GLU A 198 -10.45 -5.63 -25.27
N ALA A 199 -9.58 -5.80 -24.28
CA ALA A 199 -9.07 -4.71 -23.45
C ALA A 199 -8.37 -3.64 -24.31
N ARG A 200 -7.51 -4.05 -25.25
CA ARG A 200 -6.82 -3.13 -26.16
C ARG A 200 -7.77 -2.38 -27.06
N ARG A 201 -8.77 -3.06 -27.61
CA ARG A 201 -9.80 -2.43 -28.44
C ARG A 201 -10.57 -1.36 -27.69
N ALA A 202 -10.92 -1.61 -26.43
CA ALA A 202 -11.61 -0.64 -25.58
C ALA A 202 -10.76 0.62 -25.30
N LEU A 203 -9.42 0.48 -25.31
CA LEU A 203 -8.46 1.58 -25.12
C LEU A 203 -8.00 2.22 -26.45
N GLY A 204 -8.42 1.70 -27.60
CA GLY A 204 -7.93 2.13 -28.91
C GLY A 204 -6.47 1.73 -29.18
N TRP A 205 -5.96 0.71 -28.52
CA TRP A 205 -4.60 0.20 -28.70
C TRP A 205 -4.54 -0.86 -29.80
N PRO A 206 -3.36 -1.07 -30.42
CA PRO A 206 -3.16 -2.18 -31.39
C PRO A 206 -3.42 -3.53 -30.72
N GLU A 207 -4.32 -4.33 -31.31
CA GLU A 207 -4.77 -5.60 -30.72
C GLU A 207 -3.71 -6.70 -30.79
N ASP A 208 -2.88 -6.68 -31.83
CA ASP A 208 -1.89 -7.72 -32.19
C ASP A 208 -0.46 -7.47 -31.70
N LYS A 209 -0.17 -6.24 -31.21
CA LYS A 209 1.18 -5.87 -30.77
C LYS A 209 1.49 -6.33 -29.35
N PHE A 210 2.75 -6.67 -29.10
CA PHE A 210 3.24 -6.83 -27.73
C PHE A 210 3.22 -5.47 -27.03
N THR A 211 2.47 -5.35 -25.95
CA THR A 211 2.25 -4.05 -25.29
C THR A 211 3.06 -3.93 -24.01
N VAL A 212 3.93 -2.93 -23.97
CA VAL A 212 4.69 -2.52 -22.79
C VAL A 212 3.99 -1.34 -22.12
N LEU A 213 3.63 -1.47 -20.85
CA LEU A 213 3.09 -0.39 -20.04
C LEU A 213 4.23 0.21 -19.19
N ALA A 214 4.65 1.43 -19.52
CA ALA A 214 5.65 2.18 -18.77
C ALA A 214 4.96 3.12 -17.78
N VAL A 215 5.19 2.94 -16.47
CA VAL A 215 4.49 3.72 -15.43
C VAL A 215 5.46 4.60 -14.67
N GLY A 216 5.28 5.91 -14.87
CA GLY A 216 5.97 6.99 -14.19
C GLY A 216 5.24 7.50 -12.96
N SER A 217 5.90 8.38 -12.26
CA SER A 217 5.35 9.20 -11.19
C SER A 217 6.34 10.32 -10.89
N LYS A 218 6.01 11.24 -9.99
CA LYS A 218 6.95 12.27 -9.50
C LYS A 218 8.22 11.69 -8.84
N ARG A 219 8.23 10.38 -8.54
CA ARG A 219 9.34 9.66 -7.89
C ARG A 219 10.05 8.68 -8.82
N VAL A 220 9.64 8.58 -10.08
CA VAL A 220 10.30 7.73 -11.08
C VAL A 220 11.20 8.61 -11.91
N GLU A 221 12.49 8.28 -11.89
CA GLU A 221 13.52 8.98 -12.62
C GLU A 221 13.78 8.32 -13.98
N ARG A 222 14.12 9.12 -14.99
CA ARG A 222 14.63 8.66 -16.30
C ARG A 222 13.69 7.72 -17.08
N LEU A 223 12.37 7.74 -16.83
CA LEU A 223 11.44 6.87 -17.58
C LEU A 223 11.45 7.21 -19.08
N ASP A 224 11.67 8.46 -19.42
CA ASP A 224 11.88 8.94 -20.80
C ASP A 224 13.06 8.23 -21.49
N ALA A 225 14.19 8.05 -20.79
CA ALA A 225 15.34 7.31 -21.33
C ALA A 225 15.03 5.82 -21.56
N PHE A 226 14.25 5.19 -20.67
CA PHE A 226 13.83 3.81 -20.82
C PHE A 226 12.84 3.61 -21.97
N THR A 227 11.89 4.53 -22.13
CA THR A 227 10.95 4.49 -23.25
C THR A 227 11.64 4.83 -24.59
N HIS A 228 12.63 5.70 -24.57
CA HIS A 228 13.44 6.05 -25.74
C HIS A 228 14.18 4.84 -26.35
N VAL A 229 14.81 4.01 -25.51
CA VAL A 229 15.51 2.83 -26.06
C VAL A 229 14.54 1.81 -26.64
N LEU A 230 13.34 1.66 -26.08
CA LEU A 230 12.30 0.79 -26.65
C LEU A 230 11.78 1.33 -27.98
N ASN A 231 11.65 2.66 -28.10
CA ASN A 231 11.25 3.33 -29.33
C ASN A 231 12.19 3.05 -30.51
N HIS A 232 13.49 2.86 -30.25
CA HIS A 232 14.52 2.66 -31.28
C HIS A 232 15.00 1.21 -31.37
N ALA A 233 14.45 0.28 -30.59
CA ALA A 233 14.90 -1.10 -30.50
C ALA A 233 14.57 -1.97 -31.73
N GLY A 234 13.68 -1.52 -32.60
CA GLY A 234 13.20 -2.31 -33.74
C GLY A 234 12.29 -3.48 -33.35
N PHE A 235 11.81 -3.51 -32.10
CA PHE A 235 10.83 -4.51 -31.66
C PHE A 235 9.44 -4.18 -32.21
N ASP A 236 8.69 -5.24 -32.58
CA ASP A 236 7.29 -5.10 -32.97
C ASP A 236 6.40 -5.02 -31.71
N LEU A 237 6.32 -3.82 -31.14
CA LEU A 237 5.59 -3.55 -29.90
C LEU A 237 4.72 -2.29 -29.99
N HIS A 238 3.80 -2.16 -29.02
CA HIS A 238 3.10 -0.95 -28.65
C HIS A 238 3.59 -0.47 -27.29
N LEU A 239 3.81 0.82 -27.15
CA LEU A 239 4.24 1.45 -25.90
C LEU A 239 3.13 2.32 -25.32
N ALA A 240 2.56 1.92 -24.18
CA ALA A 240 1.68 2.76 -23.40
C ALA A 240 2.49 3.38 -22.25
N ALA A 241 2.57 4.71 -22.17
CA ALA A 241 3.35 5.39 -21.14
C ALA A 241 2.45 6.33 -20.31
N VAL A 242 2.53 6.20 -18.99
CA VAL A 242 1.80 7.01 -18.01
C VAL A 242 2.79 7.88 -17.26
N ALA A 243 2.69 9.20 -17.34
CA ALA A 243 3.58 10.14 -16.66
C ALA A 243 3.31 10.23 -15.13
N GLY A 244 2.09 9.84 -14.70
CA GLY A 244 1.71 9.78 -13.28
C GLY A 244 1.68 11.15 -12.59
N GLY A 245 1.24 12.19 -13.30
CA GLY A 245 1.17 13.57 -12.81
C GLY A 245 2.54 14.27 -12.74
N ASN A 246 3.55 13.74 -13.45
CA ASN A 246 4.83 14.39 -13.64
C ASN A 246 4.80 15.18 -14.95
N ALA A 247 4.60 16.50 -14.85
CA ALA A 247 4.42 17.39 -16.02
C ALA A 247 5.65 17.42 -16.93
N GLU A 248 6.87 17.35 -16.36
CA GLU A 248 8.11 17.35 -17.15
C GLU A 248 8.23 16.05 -17.96
N LEU A 249 7.96 14.91 -17.33
CA LEU A 249 7.94 13.62 -18.01
C LEU A 249 6.85 13.57 -19.10
N TYR A 250 5.65 14.07 -18.79
CA TYR A 250 4.56 14.12 -19.78
C TYR A 250 4.93 14.96 -21.00
N ALA A 251 5.53 16.13 -20.78
CA ALA A 251 6.02 16.98 -21.87
C ALA A 251 7.10 16.28 -22.69
N ALA A 252 8.09 15.65 -22.06
CA ALA A 252 9.16 14.90 -22.73
C ALA A 252 8.57 13.79 -23.62
N LEU A 253 7.67 12.96 -23.06
CA LEU A 253 7.04 11.86 -23.80
C LEU A 253 6.17 12.34 -24.97
N THR A 254 5.45 13.47 -24.80
CA THR A 254 4.56 14.03 -25.83
C THR A 254 5.34 14.65 -26.99
N HIS A 255 6.54 15.19 -26.74
CA HIS A 255 7.39 15.78 -27.78
C HIS A 255 8.31 14.75 -28.45
N THR A 256 8.33 13.50 -27.98
CA THR A 256 9.13 12.44 -28.58
C THR A 256 8.56 12.02 -29.94
N GLU A 257 9.43 11.90 -30.96
CA GLU A 257 9.08 11.25 -32.21
C GLU A 257 9.05 9.72 -32.03
N TRP A 258 7.87 9.13 -32.15
CA TRP A 258 7.68 7.71 -31.91
C TRP A 258 7.79 6.91 -33.22
N HIS A 259 8.70 5.91 -33.23
CA HIS A 259 8.89 4.94 -34.33
C HIS A 259 8.08 3.66 -34.12
N VAL A 260 7.56 3.44 -32.91
CA VAL A 260 6.60 2.39 -32.58
C VAL A 260 5.23 3.01 -32.27
N PRO A 261 4.13 2.30 -32.46
CA PRO A 261 2.84 2.76 -31.94
C PRO A 261 2.95 3.12 -30.46
N ALA A 262 2.57 4.34 -30.08
CA ALA A 262 2.67 4.82 -28.71
C ALA A 262 1.39 5.53 -28.26
N THR A 263 1.01 5.33 -27.00
CA THR A 263 -0.10 6.05 -26.35
C THR A 263 0.40 6.66 -25.04
N ILE A 264 0.31 7.98 -24.94
CA ILE A 264 0.86 8.75 -23.81
C ILE A 264 -0.25 9.29 -22.95
N TYR A 265 -0.16 9.05 -21.64
CA TYR A 265 -1.10 9.53 -20.64
C TYR A 265 -0.38 10.41 -19.62
N ASP A 266 -1.01 11.50 -19.19
CA ASP A 266 -0.51 12.30 -18.06
C ASP A 266 -0.81 11.56 -16.73
N PHE A 267 -2.08 11.47 -16.40
CA PHE A 267 -2.60 10.76 -15.23
C PHE A 267 -3.80 9.90 -15.64
N VAL A 268 -3.91 8.70 -15.06
CA VAL A 268 -5.02 7.79 -15.35
C VAL A 268 -5.75 7.40 -14.05
N GLY A 269 -7.08 7.46 -14.09
CA GLY A 269 -7.94 6.95 -13.03
C GLY A 269 -8.30 5.47 -13.19
N ASN A 270 -8.06 4.90 -14.38
CA ASN A 270 -8.43 3.54 -14.77
C ASN A 270 -7.20 2.64 -15.01
N MET A 271 -6.20 2.70 -14.15
CA MET A 271 -4.99 1.87 -14.25
C MET A 271 -5.28 0.37 -14.45
N PRO A 272 -6.30 -0.24 -13.81
CA PRO A 272 -6.67 -1.63 -14.07
C PRO A 272 -6.90 -1.95 -15.55
N ASP A 273 -7.56 -1.08 -16.31
CA ASP A 273 -7.85 -1.32 -17.72
C ASP A 273 -6.55 -1.36 -18.54
N LEU A 274 -5.61 -0.44 -18.26
CA LEU A 274 -4.31 -0.43 -18.91
C LEU A 274 -3.49 -1.69 -18.58
N MET A 275 -3.52 -2.11 -17.29
CA MET A 275 -2.83 -3.32 -16.87
C MET A 275 -3.40 -4.58 -17.50
N HIS A 276 -4.71 -4.70 -17.62
CA HIS A 276 -5.33 -5.84 -18.32
C HIS A 276 -4.98 -5.91 -19.81
N ALA A 277 -4.75 -4.77 -20.45
CA ALA A 277 -4.40 -4.67 -21.86
C ALA A 277 -2.89 -4.88 -22.14
N ALA A 278 -2.03 -4.68 -21.13
CA ALA A 278 -0.58 -4.79 -21.27
C ALA A 278 -0.07 -6.23 -21.22
N ASP A 279 1.15 -6.47 -21.72
CA ASP A 279 1.85 -7.75 -21.61
C ASP A 279 2.89 -7.73 -20.48
N CYS A 280 3.58 -6.62 -20.29
CA CYS A 280 4.51 -6.41 -19.20
C CYS A 280 4.48 -4.95 -18.74
N ILE A 281 5.11 -4.71 -17.59
CA ILE A 281 5.20 -3.37 -17.03
C ILE A 281 6.65 -2.96 -16.79
N VAL A 282 6.96 -1.71 -17.09
CA VAL A 282 8.23 -1.03 -16.78
C VAL A 282 7.95 0.00 -15.69
N SER A 283 8.55 -0.18 -14.50
CA SER A 283 8.30 0.73 -13.37
C SER A 283 9.37 0.58 -12.28
N LYS A 284 9.26 1.41 -11.23
CA LYS A 284 10.02 1.21 -10.00
C LYS A 284 9.44 0.08 -9.14
N ALA A 285 10.20 -0.42 -8.15
CA ALA A 285 9.77 -1.50 -7.25
C ALA A 285 8.81 -1.06 -6.13
N GLY A 286 7.88 -0.13 -6.38
CA GLY A 286 6.89 0.30 -5.39
C GLY A 286 5.93 -0.81 -5.00
N GLY A 287 5.57 -0.91 -3.70
CA GLY A 287 4.71 -2.01 -3.20
C GLY A 287 3.37 -2.12 -3.91
N LEU A 288 2.68 -0.98 -4.13
CA LEU A 288 1.39 -0.96 -4.81
C LEU A 288 1.50 -1.43 -6.27
N ILE A 289 2.36 -0.79 -7.06
CA ILE A 289 2.49 -1.11 -8.50
C ILE A 289 2.97 -2.55 -8.72
N VAL A 290 3.86 -3.07 -7.88
CA VAL A 290 4.28 -4.47 -7.90
C VAL A 290 3.09 -5.39 -7.63
N THR A 291 2.31 -5.12 -6.60
CA THR A 291 1.15 -5.94 -6.23
C THR A 291 0.06 -5.93 -7.31
N GLU A 292 -0.24 -4.77 -7.86
CA GLU A 292 -1.23 -4.61 -8.95
C GLU A 292 -0.78 -5.32 -10.23
N SER A 293 0.52 -5.21 -10.58
CA SER A 293 1.09 -5.92 -11.72
C SER A 293 0.96 -7.43 -11.57
N LEU A 294 1.34 -7.96 -10.39
CA LEU A 294 1.20 -9.38 -10.09
C LEU A 294 -0.27 -9.82 -10.12
N ALA A 295 -1.19 -9.00 -9.62
CA ALA A 295 -2.63 -9.29 -9.65
C ALA A 295 -3.17 -9.46 -11.08
N CYS A 296 -2.63 -8.70 -12.04
CA CYS A 296 -2.91 -8.85 -13.48
C CYS A 296 -2.06 -9.92 -14.18
N GLY A 297 -1.14 -10.58 -13.47
CA GLY A 297 -0.20 -11.54 -14.05
C GLY A 297 0.82 -10.88 -14.99
N LEU A 298 1.13 -9.60 -14.78
CA LEU A 298 2.10 -8.86 -15.57
C LEU A 298 3.51 -9.05 -14.99
N PRO A 299 4.47 -9.56 -15.75
CA PRO A 299 5.86 -9.58 -15.35
C PRO A 299 6.45 -8.16 -15.37
N LEU A 300 7.39 -7.91 -14.45
CA LEU A 300 7.93 -6.58 -14.20
C LEU A 300 9.37 -6.43 -14.71
N LEU A 301 9.63 -5.29 -15.34
CA LEU A 301 10.95 -4.77 -15.66
C LEU A 301 11.21 -3.60 -14.71
N ILE A 302 12.02 -3.86 -13.68
CA ILE A 302 12.23 -2.94 -12.56
C ILE A 302 13.39 -2.00 -12.88
N THR A 303 13.10 -0.73 -13.09
CA THR A 303 14.10 0.28 -13.48
C THR A 303 14.73 1.01 -12.29
N GLN A 304 14.02 1.09 -11.16
CA GLN A 304 14.46 1.84 -10.00
C GLN A 304 13.98 1.19 -8.70
N VAL A 305 14.81 1.30 -7.66
CA VAL A 305 14.51 0.80 -6.31
C VAL A 305 14.88 1.87 -5.29
N ILE A 306 13.92 2.31 -4.48
CA ILE A 306 14.21 3.17 -3.33
C ILE A 306 14.87 2.32 -2.24
N PRO A 307 16.13 2.60 -1.85
CA PRO A 307 16.86 1.78 -0.89
C PRO A 307 16.16 1.68 0.48
N GLY A 308 16.03 0.46 1.00
CA GLY A 308 15.36 0.16 2.27
C GLY A 308 13.88 -0.19 2.07
N GLN A 309 13.07 0.73 1.62
CA GLN A 309 11.62 0.54 1.48
C GLN A 309 11.25 -0.42 0.34
N GLU A 310 11.88 -0.31 -0.83
CA GLU A 310 11.51 -1.07 -2.03
C GLU A 310 12.45 -2.25 -2.32
N THR A 311 13.60 -2.34 -1.61
CA THR A 311 14.60 -3.39 -1.83
C THR A 311 14.00 -4.80 -1.73
N GLY A 312 13.17 -5.05 -0.72
CA GLY A 312 12.52 -6.34 -0.54
C GLY A 312 11.53 -6.66 -1.65
N ASN A 313 10.82 -5.67 -2.17
CA ASN A 313 9.88 -5.86 -3.28
C ASN A 313 10.60 -6.29 -4.57
N ALA A 314 11.70 -5.61 -4.89
CA ALA A 314 12.54 -5.98 -6.04
C ALA A 314 13.12 -7.40 -5.89
N GLN A 315 13.68 -7.72 -4.72
CA GLN A 315 14.21 -9.05 -4.42
C GLN A 315 13.11 -10.14 -4.51
N PHE A 316 11.90 -9.84 -4.07
CA PHE A 316 10.78 -10.75 -4.16
C PHE A 316 10.38 -11.03 -5.62
N VAL A 317 10.21 -9.99 -6.43
CA VAL A 317 9.83 -10.14 -7.85
C VAL A 317 10.89 -10.93 -8.62
N VAL A 318 12.17 -10.58 -8.47
CA VAL A 318 13.27 -11.24 -9.18
C VAL A 318 13.51 -12.65 -8.64
N GLY A 319 13.52 -12.82 -7.31
CA GLY A 319 13.75 -14.12 -6.67
C GLY A 319 12.65 -15.14 -6.97
N GLU A 320 11.41 -14.70 -7.15
CA GLU A 320 10.28 -15.54 -7.55
C GLU A 320 10.16 -15.69 -9.08
N GLY A 321 11.05 -15.06 -9.83
CA GLY A 321 11.08 -15.12 -11.30
C GLY A 321 9.88 -14.45 -11.97
N ALA A 322 9.26 -13.45 -11.34
CA ALA A 322 8.13 -12.70 -11.89
C ALA A 322 8.55 -11.41 -12.62
N GLY A 323 9.84 -11.18 -12.76
CA GLY A 323 10.40 -10.03 -13.45
C GLY A 323 11.92 -9.99 -13.33
N ASP A 324 12.52 -8.95 -13.88
CA ASP A 324 13.96 -8.75 -13.90
C ASP A 324 14.34 -7.31 -13.53
N MET A 325 15.57 -7.13 -12.97
CA MET A 325 16.12 -5.81 -12.72
C MET A 325 16.72 -5.23 -13.99
N THR A 326 16.30 -4.03 -14.34
CA THR A 326 16.78 -3.29 -15.52
C THR A 326 17.12 -1.85 -15.13
N PRO A 327 18.18 -1.65 -14.31
CA PRO A 327 18.49 -0.33 -13.72
C PRO A 327 19.00 0.68 -14.75
N GLU A 328 19.43 0.23 -15.92
CA GLU A 328 19.89 1.07 -17.01
C GLU A 328 19.13 0.76 -18.32
N PRO A 329 18.95 1.76 -19.20
CA PRO A 329 18.25 1.56 -20.47
C PRO A 329 18.81 0.42 -21.33
N ALA A 330 20.13 0.22 -21.36
CA ALA A 330 20.75 -0.89 -22.06
C ALA A 330 20.34 -2.25 -21.48
N ALA A 331 20.27 -2.38 -20.15
CA ALA A 331 19.81 -3.60 -19.48
C ALA A 331 18.34 -3.89 -19.79
N LEU A 332 17.51 -2.85 -19.91
CA LEU A 332 16.11 -3.00 -20.35
C LEU A 332 16.04 -3.58 -21.76
N LEU A 333 16.83 -3.03 -22.68
CA LEU A 333 16.89 -3.47 -24.08
C LEU A 333 17.31 -4.94 -24.18
N GLU A 334 18.40 -5.32 -23.48
CA GLU A 334 18.90 -6.71 -23.46
C GLU A 334 17.87 -7.67 -22.87
N THR A 335 17.24 -7.30 -21.76
CA THR A 335 16.20 -8.12 -21.11
C THR A 335 15.00 -8.31 -22.02
N MET A 336 14.54 -7.23 -22.66
CA MET A 336 13.43 -7.31 -23.63
C MET A 336 13.78 -8.20 -24.82
N ALA A 337 15.00 -8.10 -25.37
CA ALA A 337 15.46 -8.98 -26.42
C ALA A 337 15.41 -10.46 -26.01
N HIS A 338 15.87 -10.77 -24.79
CA HIS A 338 15.80 -12.13 -24.24
C HIS A 338 14.36 -12.60 -24.00
N TRP A 339 13.48 -11.71 -23.49
CA TRP A 339 12.07 -12.05 -23.26
C TRP A 339 11.31 -12.34 -24.55
N LEU A 340 11.63 -11.62 -25.64
CA LEU A 340 10.97 -11.76 -26.92
C LEU A 340 11.58 -12.86 -27.83
N ALA A 341 12.78 -13.34 -27.50
CA ALA A 341 13.44 -14.43 -28.23
C ALA A 341 12.75 -15.79 -27.98
N ASN A 342 13.05 -16.77 -28.86
CA ASN A 342 12.65 -18.17 -28.72
C ASN A 342 11.15 -18.33 -28.40
N ASP A 343 10.28 -17.82 -29.27
CA ASP A 343 8.83 -17.83 -29.12
C ASP A 343 8.34 -17.25 -27.77
N ARG A 344 9.06 -16.24 -27.27
CA ARG A 344 8.77 -15.56 -26.00
C ARG A 344 8.78 -16.48 -24.77
N ARG A 345 9.55 -17.55 -24.81
CA ARG A 345 9.58 -18.56 -23.75
C ARG A 345 9.86 -17.96 -22.37
N LEU A 346 10.89 -17.10 -22.25
CA LEU A 346 11.27 -16.49 -20.97
C LEU A 346 10.17 -15.54 -20.48
N PHE A 347 9.59 -14.73 -21.35
CA PHE A 347 8.45 -13.88 -21.03
C PHE A 347 7.27 -14.70 -20.50
N LEU A 348 6.91 -15.79 -21.14
CA LEU A 348 5.80 -16.66 -20.72
C LEU A 348 6.05 -17.27 -19.33
N GLU A 349 7.29 -17.64 -19.02
CA GLU A 349 7.71 -18.10 -17.70
C GLU A 349 7.53 -16.99 -16.65
N ARG A 350 8.02 -15.77 -16.92
CA ARG A 350 7.85 -14.61 -16.04
C ARG A 350 6.38 -14.28 -15.79
N ALA A 351 5.56 -14.31 -16.83
CA ALA A 351 4.12 -14.06 -16.74
C ALA A 351 3.39 -15.15 -15.94
N ALA A 352 3.79 -16.42 -16.08
CA ALA A 352 3.24 -17.52 -15.30
C ALA A 352 3.57 -17.37 -13.81
N ASN A 353 4.80 -16.97 -13.47
CA ASN A 353 5.21 -16.69 -12.10
C ASN A 353 4.47 -15.46 -11.53
N ALA A 354 4.31 -14.39 -12.30
CA ALA A 354 3.54 -13.22 -11.88
C ALA A 354 2.09 -13.62 -11.53
N ARG A 355 1.42 -14.42 -12.37
CA ARG A 355 0.07 -14.93 -12.09
C ARG A 355 0.01 -15.81 -10.84
N ARG A 356 1.00 -16.65 -10.59
CA ARG A 356 1.08 -17.50 -9.39
C ARG A 356 1.15 -16.67 -8.11
N LEU A 357 1.86 -15.55 -8.15
CA LEU A 357 2.04 -14.65 -7.01
C LEU A 357 0.88 -13.68 -6.82
N GLY A 358 0.18 -13.35 -7.89
CA GLY A 358 -0.93 -12.40 -7.89
C GLY A 358 -2.07 -12.80 -6.95
N ARG A 359 -2.69 -11.81 -6.33
CA ARG A 359 -3.86 -11.95 -5.45
C ARG A 359 -4.91 -10.89 -5.80
N PRO A 360 -5.55 -10.99 -6.99
CA PRO A 360 -6.52 -9.98 -7.44
C PRO A 360 -7.73 -9.85 -6.50
N GLU A 361 -8.12 -10.92 -5.83
CA GLU A 361 -9.26 -10.96 -4.89
C GLU A 361 -8.91 -10.47 -3.47
N ALA A 362 -7.69 -9.98 -3.21
CA ALA A 362 -7.21 -9.63 -1.87
C ALA A 362 -8.13 -8.63 -1.14
N ALA A 363 -8.68 -7.65 -1.86
CA ALA A 363 -9.58 -6.65 -1.28
C ALA A 363 -10.93 -7.28 -0.84
N PHE A 364 -11.47 -8.20 -1.63
CA PHE A 364 -12.70 -8.92 -1.28
C PHE A 364 -12.49 -9.87 -0.11
N VAL A 365 -11.42 -10.66 -0.12
CA VAL A 365 -11.07 -11.57 0.98
C VAL A 365 -10.87 -10.80 2.29
N ALA A 366 -10.18 -9.65 2.23
CA ALA A 366 -9.99 -8.78 3.38
C ALA A 366 -11.33 -8.20 3.87
N ALA A 367 -12.18 -7.71 2.95
CA ALA A 367 -13.50 -7.19 3.30
C ALA A 367 -14.38 -8.24 3.97
N ASP A 368 -14.40 -9.49 3.48
CA ASP A 368 -15.17 -10.58 4.06
C ASP A 368 -14.71 -10.91 5.50
N LEU A 369 -13.41 -10.95 5.76
CA LEU A 369 -12.84 -11.17 7.11
C LEU A 369 -13.15 -10.01 8.06
N ILE A 370 -13.04 -8.77 7.59
CA ILE A 370 -13.38 -7.57 8.37
C ILE A 370 -14.88 -7.55 8.68
N TRP A 371 -15.73 -7.92 7.71
CA TRP A 371 -17.17 -8.02 7.91
C TRP A 371 -17.55 -9.03 8.97
N GLN A 372 -16.96 -10.22 8.91
CA GLN A 372 -17.19 -11.26 9.89
C GLN A 372 -16.85 -10.81 11.32
N ILE A 373 -15.71 -10.16 11.51
CA ILE A 373 -15.33 -9.68 12.85
C ILE A 373 -16.18 -8.47 13.30
N ALA A 374 -16.67 -7.64 12.39
CA ALA A 374 -17.63 -6.57 12.70
C ALA A 374 -18.94 -7.13 13.27
N LEU A 375 -19.45 -8.22 12.70
CA LEU A 375 -20.67 -8.89 13.14
C LEU A 375 -20.50 -9.67 14.45
N THR A 376 -19.35 -10.32 14.64
CA THR A 376 -19.09 -11.20 15.81
C THR A 376 -18.49 -10.47 17.01
N GLY A 377 -17.94 -9.28 16.79
CA GLY A 377 -17.24 -8.49 17.80
C GLY A 377 -15.81 -8.98 18.09
N ALA A 378 -15.11 -8.24 18.95
CA ALA A 378 -13.73 -8.56 19.33
C ALA A 378 -13.67 -9.88 20.13
N PRO A 379 -12.74 -10.79 19.81
CA PRO A 379 -12.54 -11.98 20.62
C PRO A 379 -12.10 -11.59 22.03
N ARG A 380 -12.57 -12.34 23.05
CA ARG A 380 -12.17 -12.11 24.45
C ARG A 380 -10.72 -12.55 24.65
N ARG A 381 -9.78 -11.61 24.50
CA ARG A 381 -8.35 -11.84 24.74
C ARG A 381 -7.87 -11.01 25.92
N PRO A 382 -6.94 -11.53 26.77
CA PRO A 382 -6.31 -10.70 27.79
C PRO A 382 -5.53 -9.58 27.12
N SER A 383 -5.75 -8.33 27.58
CA SER A 383 -5.03 -7.17 27.05
C SER A 383 -3.55 -7.27 27.43
N ARG A 384 -2.68 -7.26 26.42
CA ARG A 384 -1.21 -7.30 26.59
C ARG A 384 -0.56 -5.90 26.49
N PHE A 385 -1.28 -4.84 26.85
CA PHE A 385 -0.73 -3.49 26.83
C PHE A 385 0.32 -3.32 27.97
N PRO A 386 1.50 -2.71 27.72
CA PRO A 386 2.64 -2.74 28.64
C PRO A 386 2.45 -1.96 29.94
N ILE A 387 1.46 -1.06 30.03
CA ILE A 387 1.17 -0.27 31.23
C ILE A 387 -0.27 -0.43 31.72
N SER A 388 -0.50 -0.23 33.02
CA SER A 388 -1.86 -0.28 33.59
C SER A 388 -2.74 0.89 33.12
N PRO A 389 -4.08 0.72 33.05
CA PRO A 389 -4.99 1.80 32.69
C PRO A 389 -4.85 3.06 33.56
N ALA A 390 -4.64 2.88 34.87
CA ALA A 390 -4.44 3.99 35.80
C ALA A 390 -3.19 4.81 35.48
N LYS A 391 -2.07 4.14 35.20
CA LYS A 391 -0.80 4.79 34.83
C LYS A 391 -0.93 5.50 33.48
N MET A 392 -1.63 4.88 32.51
CA MET A 392 -1.87 5.49 31.20
C MET A 392 -2.73 6.77 31.33
N LYS A 393 -3.83 6.73 32.10
CA LYS A 393 -4.65 7.92 32.36
C LYS A 393 -3.85 9.04 33.01
N ALA A 394 -2.97 8.72 33.97
CA ALA A 394 -2.11 9.72 34.60
C ALA A 394 -1.16 10.37 33.61
N LEU A 395 -0.51 9.59 32.75
CA LEU A 395 0.40 10.10 31.71
C LEU A 395 -0.33 10.99 30.70
N LEU A 396 -1.52 10.57 30.20
CA LEU A 396 -2.32 11.37 29.28
C LEU A 396 -2.73 12.71 29.88
N ARG A 397 -3.16 12.75 31.15
CA ARG A 397 -3.46 14.01 31.88
C ARG A 397 -2.24 14.93 31.96
N GLN A 398 -1.09 14.38 32.34
CA GLN A 398 0.15 15.14 32.40
C GLN A 398 0.53 15.75 31.06
N PHE A 399 0.42 14.98 29.99
CA PHE A 399 0.75 15.42 28.63
C PHE A 399 -0.24 16.49 28.13
N GLY A 400 -1.56 16.30 28.31
CA GLY A 400 -2.58 17.26 27.95
C GLY A 400 -2.38 18.61 28.66
N ASN A 401 -1.99 18.63 29.95
CA ASN A 401 -1.68 19.85 30.69
C ASN A 401 -0.37 20.52 30.26
N ALA A 402 0.54 19.79 29.56
CA ALA A 402 1.81 20.34 29.08
C ALA A 402 1.71 20.95 27.66
N LEU A 403 0.58 20.77 26.96
CA LEU A 403 0.36 21.36 25.66
C LEU A 403 -0.07 22.83 25.76
N PRO A 404 0.42 23.74 24.88
CA PRO A 404 -0.03 25.09 24.81
C PRO A 404 -1.53 25.14 24.44
N GLY A 405 -2.39 25.58 25.38
CA GLY A 405 -3.84 25.64 25.18
C GLY A 405 -4.68 24.73 26.08
N GLY A 406 -4.04 23.91 26.91
CA GLY A 406 -4.72 23.03 27.87
C GLY A 406 -5.23 23.74 29.09
N GLU A 407 -6.24 24.64 28.95
CA GLU A 407 -7.03 25.07 30.09
C GLU A 407 -7.99 23.97 30.51
N THR A 408 -7.87 23.58 31.76
CA THR A 408 -8.70 22.62 32.46
C THR A 408 -10.19 22.97 32.33
N ALA A 409 -10.92 22.15 31.56
CA ALA A 409 -12.36 22.03 31.78
C ALA A 409 -12.57 21.29 33.13
N THR A 410 -12.57 22.07 34.22
CA THR A 410 -13.13 21.67 35.51
C THR A 410 -14.64 21.86 35.42
N THR A 411 -15.39 20.81 35.29
CA THR A 411 -16.60 20.43 36.05
C THR A 411 -17.08 19.06 35.59
#